data_54704cb8f8aa97ec68bc63b69e816128
#
_entry.id   54704cb8f8aa97ec68bc63b69e816128
#
_cell.length_a   1.000
_cell.length_b   1.000
_cell.length_c   1.000
_cell.angle_alpha   90.00
_cell.angle_beta   90.00
_cell.angle_gamma   90.00
#
_symmetry.space_group_name_H-M   'P 1'
#
loop_
_entity.id
_entity.type
_entity.pdbx_description
1 polymer ?
#
loop_
_entity_poly.entity_id
_entity_poly.type
_entity_poly.pdbx_seq_one_letter_code
_entity_poly.pdbx_strand_id
1 'polypeptide(L)'
;MALASRFWTTMYGKWRSARKDRSPGYTILMMVPGDMAVFLDLALDVCGGQDLTHCAEILVIPDRPSPEFRKRFEAAQDERAHLPMRLVTLPFVDRLVTRKMNNPHHNYFLQLKNGIDHSRTTHVLLHDADLFIVEPNFLKAHYEACVERRLACLGLSPAWDQWYRDSGYPHVTATWELLIDVAWAQQYPPYKHHGHRDVLNGVSHEFDATLLPQCLTPPERVGRHDQEWGFVHFNYVISAYRLFQNSTGRYEDSNFRVLLVRLLIDACDRSGWQYDAPPISELAIGLRNPSRRVTYTKQETRKNYPEFRSKLKELIERGRLQDAQCASIRKGIEPFDRAFDWRG
;
A
#
# COMPACT_ATOMS: atom_id res chain seq x y z
N MET A 1 -9.75 -20.12 -17.79
CA MET A 1 -8.71 -20.22 -16.75
C MET A 1 -7.33 -20.65 -17.29
N ALA A 2 -7.21 -21.63 -18.18
CA ALA A 2 -5.91 -22.13 -18.65
C ALA A 2 -5.01 -21.10 -19.36
N LEU A 3 -5.55 -20.17 -20.14
CA LEU A 3 -4.76 -19.16 -20.90
C LEU A 3 -4.15 -18.09 -19.99
N ALA A 4 -4.91 -17.57 -19.03
CA ALA A 4 -4.40 -16.55 -18.09
C ALA A 4 -3.30 -17.14 -17.18
N SER A 5 -3.50 -18.34 -16.66
CA SER A 5 -2.49 -19.05 -15.88
C SER A 5 -1.21 -19.29 -16.67
N ARG A 6 -1.32 -19.72 -17.93
CA ARG A 6 -0.15 -19.90 -18.83
C ARG A 6 0.59 -18.60 -19.08
N PHE A 7 -0.10 -17.48 -19.25
CA PHE A 7 0.55 -16.17 -19.41
C PHE A 7 1.44 -15.85 -18.21
N TRP A 8 0.90 -15.91 -16.99
CA TRP A 8 1.66 -15.58 -15.78
C TRP A 8 2.83 -16.53 -15.54
N THR A 9 2.64 -17.83 -15.70
CA THR A 9 3.72 -18.82 -15.52
C THR A 9 4.83 -18.67 -16.57
N THR A 10 4.48 -18.34 -17.81
CA THR A 10 5.47 -18.17 -18.90
C THR A 10 6.24 -16.86 -18.75
N MET A 11 5.53 -15.76 -18.52
CA MET A 11 6.14 -14.43 -18.46
C MET A 11 6.88 -14.17 -17.16
N TYR A 12 6.44 -14.77 -16.06
CA TYR A 12 6.96 -14.50 -14.72
C TYR A 12 7.42 -15.78 -14.00
N GLY A 13 7.91 -16.74 -14.75
CA GLY A 13 8.44 -18.01 -14.21
C GLY A 13 9.81 -17.88 -13.55
N LYS A 14 10.56 -16.80 -13.84
CA LYS A 14 11.93 -16.60 -13.34
C LYS A 14 12.15 -15.15 -12.92
N TRP A 15 12.93 -14.96 -11.85
CA TRP A 15 13.46 -13.68 -11.46
C TRP A 15 14.48 -13.19 -12.50
N ARG A 16 14.53 -11.89 -12.77
CA ARG A 16 15.49 -11.32 -13.74
C ARG A 16 16.87 -11.20 -13.14
N SER A 17 16.97 -10.97 -11.85
CA SER A 17 18.24 -10.84 -11.15
C SER A 17 18.33 -11.86 -10.01
N ALA A 18 19.08 -12.93 -10.25
CA ALA A 18 19.60 -13.80 -9.19
C ALA A 18 20.92 -13.22 -8.67
N ARG A 19 20.90 -11.99 -8.09
CA ARG A 19 22.12 -11.40 -7.50
C ARG A 19 22.53 -12.25 -6.30
N LYS A 20 23.76 -12.76 -6.33
CA LYS A 20 24.36 -13.51 -5.22
C LYS A 20 24.92 -12.59 -4.14
N ASP A 21 25.36 -11.38 -4.52
CA ASP A 21 26.04 -10.44 -3.62
C ASP A 21 25.07 -9.30 -3.25
N ARG A 22 24.30 -9.52 -2.20
CA ARG A 22 23.42 -8.51 -1.59
C ARG A 22 24.05 -7.99 -0.31
N SER A 23 24.06 -6.67 -0.13
CA SER A 23 24.53 -6.06 1.11
C SER A 23 23.54 -6.30 2.25
N PRO A 24 23.99 -6.50 3.50
CA PRO A 24 23.11 -6.47 4.65
C PRO A 24 22.32 -5.17 4.72
N GLY A 25 21.06 -5.25 5.16
CA GLY A 25 20.15 -4.12 5.23
C GLY A 25 18.86 -4.37 4.46
N TYR A 26 18.05 -3.32 4.33
CA TYR A 26 16.79 -3.39 3.59
C TYR A 26 16.63 -2.25 2.59
N THR A 27 15.81 -2.51 1.59
CA THR A 27 15.34 -1.56 0.58
C THR A 27 13.84 -1.35 0.78
N ILE A 28 13.38 -0.11 0.90
CA ILE A 28 11.96 0.21 0.92
C ILE A 28 11.43 0.15 -0.52
N LEU A 29 10.43 -0.67 -0.77
CA LEU A 29 9.68 -0.71 -2.03
C LEU A 29 8.43 0.17 -1.88
N MET A 30 8.53 1.41 -2.32
CA MET A 30 7.45 2.39 -2.30
C MET A 30 6.61 2.23 -3.56
N MET A 31 5.55 1.43 -3.46
CA MET A 31 4.65 1.12 -4.57
C MET A 31 3.52 2.14 -4.62
N VAL A 32 3.67 3.14 -5.47
CA VAL A 32 2.76 4.28 -5.57
C VAL A 32 2.01 4.30 -6.91
N PRO A 33 0.79 4.85 -6.95
CA PRO A 33 0.10 5.09 -8.21
C PRO A 33 0.78 6.24 -8.96
N GLY A 34 1.16 5.99 -10.21
CA GLY A 34 1.93 6.93 -11.03
C GLY A 34 1.13 8.15 -11.56
N ASP A 35 -0.14 8.25 -11.21
CA ASP A 35 -1.04 9.38 -11.51
C ASP A 35 -1.59 10.05 -10.23
N MET A 36 -1.01 9.73 -9.07
CA MET A 36 -1.41 10.29 -7.77
C MET A 36 -0.17 10.76 -6.97
N ALA A 37 0.41 11.87 -7.39
CA ALA A 37 1.65 12.41 -6.82
C ALA A 37 1.53 12.71 -5.31
N VAL A 38 0.33 13.00 -4.79
CA VAL A 38 0.11 13.21 -3.35
C VAL A 38 0.55 12.01 -2.51
N PHE A 39 0.36 10.77 -3.00
CA PHE A 39 0.80 9.59 -2.27
C PHE A 39 2.33 9.39 -2.31
N LEU A 40 3.00 9.88 -3.34
CA LEU A 40 4.47 9.94 -3.35
C LEU A 40 4.98 10.84 -2.22
N ASP A 41 4.45 12.07 -2.14
CA ASP A 41 4.87 13.02 -1.10
C ASP A 41 4.59 12.50 0.30
N LEU A 42 3.40 11.96 0.54
CA LEU A 42 3.01 11.39 1.84
C LEU A 42 3.92 10.23 2.25
N ALA A 43 4.15 9.26 1.37
CA ALA A 43 5.01 8.12 1.66
C ALA A 43 6.47 8.54 1.91
N LEU A 44 6.98 9.53 1.17
CA LEU A 44 8.32 10.07 1.39
C LEU A 44 8.42 10.84 2.71
N ASP A 45 7.40 11.62 3.09
CA ASP A 45 7.35 12.33 4.37
C ASP A 45 7.28 11.33 5.55
N VAL A 46 6.51 10.24 5.41
CA VAL A 46 6.46 9.15 6.38
C VAL A 46 7.84 8.51 6.55
N CYS A 47 8.49 8.11 5.46
CA CYS A 47 9.83 7.52 5.49
C CYS A 47 10.88 8.50 6.04
N GLY A 48 10.84 9.78 5.65
CA GLY A 48 11.76 10.81 6.10
C GLY A 48 11.68 11.10 7.60
N GLY A 49 10.58 10.72 8.23
CA GLY A 49 10.39 10.82 9.68
C GLY A 49 10.91 9.63 10.49
N GLN A 50 11.46 8.60 9.85
CA GLN A 50 11.88 7.36 10.48
C GLN A 50 13.39 7.31 10.75
N ASP A 51 13.79 6.49 11.73
CA ASP A 51 15.17 6.02 11.84
C ASP A 51 15.44 5.03 10.69
N LEU A 52 16.16 5.49 9.67
CA LEU A 52 16.52 4.73 8.49
C LEU A 52 17.82 3.93 8.65
N THR A 53 18.27 3.67 9.88
CA THR A 53 19.38 2.75 10.14
C THR A 53 19.10 1.41 9.45
N HIS A 54 20.08 0.89 8.72
CA HIS A 54 19.97 -0.30 7.85
C HIS A 54 19.16 -0.13 6.55
N CYS A 55 18.49 1.00 6.31
CA CYS A 55 17.86 1.29 5.03
C CYS A 55 18.93 1.76 4.01
N ALA A 56 19.16 0.96 2.98
CA ALA A 56 20.16 1.31 1.95
C ALA A 56 19.60 2.20 0.84
N GLU A 57 18.34 2.00 0.47
CA GLU A 57 17.68 2.77 -0.58
C GLU A 57 16.15 2.70 -0.47
N ILE A 58 15.49 3.71 -1.06
CA ILE A 58 14.05 3.76 -1.27
C ILE A 58 13.81 3.64 -2.78
N LEU A 59 13.20 2.56 -3.23
CA LEU A 59 12.80 2.38 -4.61
C LEU A 59 11.38 2.88 -4.80
N VAL A 60 11.21 4.02 -5.44
CA VAL A 60 9.91 4.51 -5.87
C VAL A 60 9.50 3.80 -7.17
N ILE A 61 8.42 3.03 -7.12
CA ILE A 61 8.00 2.13 -8.19
C ILE A 61 6.57 2.47 -8.60
N PRO A 62 6.37 3.51 -9.45
CA PRO A 62 5.03 3.85 -9.91
C PRO A 62 4.51 2.85 -10.95
N ASP A 63 3.22 2.52 -10.90
CA ASP A 63 2.59 1.61 -11.86
C ASP A 63 2.47 2.22 -13.27
N ARG A 64 2.11 3.48 -13.38
CA ARG A 64 1.87 4.20 -14.64
C ARG A 64 2.31 5.67 -14.54
N PRO A 65 3.62 5.93 -14.41
CA PRO A 65 4.09 7.28 -14.16
C PRO A 65 3.79 8.20 -15.35
N SER A 66 3.06 9.27 -15.08
CA SER A 66 2.85 10.35 -16.02
C SER A 66 4.10 11.26 -16.11
N PRO A 67 4.21 12.15 -17.09
CA PRO A 67 5.27 13.15 -17.14
C PRO A 67 5.33 14.03 -15.88
N GLU A 68 4.17 14.40 -15.35
CA GLU A 68 4.04 15.23 -14.17
C GLU A 68 4.49 14.50 -12.91
N PHE A 69 4.17 13.21 -12.78
CA PHE A 69 4.69 12.38 -11.69
C PHE A 69 6.22 12.38 -11.68
N ARG A 70 6.84 12.28 -12.87
CA ARG A 70 8.31 12.32 -12.98
C ARG A 70 8.89 13.64 -12.55
N LYS A 71 8.28 14.77 -12.98
CA LYS A 71 8.68 16.12 -12.52
C LYS A 71 8.53 16.25 -11.01
N ARG A 72 7.43 15.75 -10.42
CA ARG A 72 7.25 15.77 -8.97
C ARG A 72 8.28 14.92 -8.24
N PHE A 73 8.61 13.73 -8.80
CA PHE A 73 9.66 12.89 -8.22
C PHE A 73 11.03 13.59 -8.24
N GLU A 74 11.41 14.23 -9.35
CA GLU A 74 12.64 15.02 -9.45
C GLU A 74 12.67 16.15 -8.42
N ALA A 75 11.60 16.93 -8.30
CA ALA A 75 11.48 17.95 -7.28
C ALA A 75 11.54 17.37 -5.85
N ALA A 76 10.92 16.22 -5.61
CA ALA A 76 10.96 15.55 -4.32
C ALA A 76 12.37 15.04 -3.94
N GLN A 77 13.21 14.67 -4.94
CA GLN A 77 14.61 14.33 -4.71
C GLN A 77 15.43 15.54 -4.24
N ASP A 78 15.19 16.71 -4.85
CA ASP A 78 15.87 17.94 -4.45
C ASP A 78 15.42 18.39 -3.05
N GLU A 79 14.12 18.36 -2.78
CA GLU A 79 13.54 18.74 -1.48
C GLU A 79 13.99 17.81 -0.33
N ARG A 80 14.29 16.56 -0.62
CA ARG A 80 14.64 15.49 0.34
C ARG A 80 15.96 14.79 -0.02
N ALA A 81 16.99 15.59 -0.36
CA ALA A 81 18.30 15.10 -0.78
C ALA A 81 18.99 14.15 0.22
N HIS A 82 18.54 14.16 1.48
CA HIS A 82 19.01 13.23 2.51
C HIS A 82 18.45 11.81 2.40
N LEU A 83 17.35 11.62 1.63
CA LEU A 83 16.75 10.30 1.43
C LEU A 83 17.42 9.59 0.24
N PRO A 84 17.87 8.34 0.40
CA PRO A 84 18.53 7.58 -0.68
C PRO A 84 17.49 7.01 -1.66
N MET A 85 16.79 7.87 -2.41
CA MET A 85 15.69 7.44 -3.27
C MET A 85 16.07 7.30 -4.74
N ARG A 86 15.44 6.35 -5.43
CA ARG A 86 15.61 6.08 -6.85
C ARG A 86 14.29 5.67 -7.50
N LEU A 87 14.02 6.23 -8.68
CA LEU A 87 12.85 5.85 -9.49
C LEU A 87 13.13 4.54 -10.24
N VAL A 88 12.23 3.57 -10.12
CA VAL A 88 12.24 2.33 -10.90
C VAL A 88 11.15 2.39 -11.97
N THR A 89 11.56 2.35 -13.23
CA THR A 89 10.63 2.28 -14.36
C THR A 89 10.34 0.81 -14.68
N LEU A 90 9.06 0.44 -14.67
CA LEU A 90 8.63 -0.90 -15.08
C LEU A 90 9.08 -1.20 -16.53
N PRO A 91 9.49 -2.43 -16.85
CA PRO A 91 9.79 -2.86 -18.21
C PRO A 91 8.62 -2.67 -19.16
N PHE A 92 8.91 -2.63 -20.45
CA PHE A 92 7.90 -2.34 -21.48
C PHE A 92 6.68 -3.26 -21.40
N VAL A 93 6.87 -4.57 -21.26
CA VAL A 93 5.77 -5.54 -21.16
C VAL A 93 4.95 -5.30 -19.91
N ASP A 94 5.60 -5.08 -18.75
CA ASP A 94 4.93 -4.83 -17.48
C ASP A 94 4.10 -3.53 -17.56
N ARG A 95 4.62 -2.47 -18.23
CA ARG A 95 3.86 -1.23 -18.50
C ARG A 95 2.64 -1.47 -19.39
N LEU A 96 2.74 -2.35 -20.38
CA LEU A 96 1.59 -2.71 -21.20
C LEU A 96 0.52 -3.43 -20.38
N VAL A 97 0.92 -4.35 -19.52
CA VAL A 97 0.00 -5.08 -18.63
C VAL A 97 -0.70 -4.09 -17.68
N THR A 98 0.04 -3.23 -16.99
CA THR A 98 -0.54 -2.23 -16.07
C THR A 98 -1.52 -1.29 -16.79
N ARG A 99 -1.19 -0.87 -18.02
CA ARG A 99 -2.04 0.04 -18.83
C ARG A 99 -3.31 -0.65 -19.33
N LYS A 100 -3.21 -1.90 -19.78
CA LYS A 100 -4.32 -2.61 -20.45
C LYS A 100 -5.26 -3.27 -19.47
N MET A 101 -4.74 -3.87 -18.43
CA MET A 101 -5.55 -4.58 -17.45
C MET A 101 -6.09 -3.66 -16.34
N ASN A 102 -5.36 -2.60 -16.01
CA ASN A 102 -5.70 -1.62 -14.96
C ASN A 102 -6.22 -2.29 -13.66
N ASN A 103 -5.62 -3.42 -13.31
CA ASN A 103 -6.01 -4.22 -12.17
C ASN A 103 -5.05 -3.96 -10.99
N PRO A 104 -5.51 -3.53 -9.82
CA PRO A 104 -4.66 -3.22 -8.68
C PRO A 104 -3.75 -4.38 -8.26
N HIS A 105 -4.26 -5.62 -8.23
CA HIS A 105 -3.46 -6.79 -7.85
C HIS A 105 -2.34 -7.07 -8.85
N HIS A 106 -2.60 -6.94 -10.16
CA HIS A 106 -1.55 -7.09 -11.17
C HIS A 106 -0.50 -5.99 -11.08
N ASN A 107 -0.94 -4.75 -10.88
CA ASN A 107 -0.04 -3.61 -10.75
C ASN A 107 0.86 -3.78 -9.52
N TYR A 108 0.29 -4.11 -8.37
CA TYR A 108 1.02 -4.37 -7.13
C TYR A 108 2.07 -5.47 -7.31
N PHE A 109 1.67 -6.62 -7.89
CA PHE A 109 2.61 -7.71 -8.18
C PHE A 109 3.79 -7.27 -9.08
N LEU A 110 3.51 -6.52 -10.14
CA LEU A 110 4.55 -6.07 -11.06
C LEU A 110 5.51 -5.07 -10.41
N GLN A 111 5.00 -4.19 -9.54
CA GLN A 111 5.81 -3.30 -8.73
C GLN A 111 6.68 -4.08 -7.74
N LEU A 112 6.10 -5.02 -6.98
CA LEU A 112 6.79 -5.92 -6.05
C LEU A 112 7.92 -6.68 -6.76
N LYS A 113 7.60 -7.38 -7.86
CA LYS A 113 8.58 -8.16 -8.62
C LYS A 113 9.74 -7.30 -9.10
N ASN A 114 9.44 -6.14 -9.68
CA ASN A 114 10.48 -5.24 -10.16
C ASN A 114 11.29 -4.64 -9.01
N GLY A 115 10.67 -4.37 -7.86
CA GLY A 115 11.36 -3.95 -6.65
C GLY A 115 12.38 -4.98 -6.17
N ILE A 116 12.00 -6.23 -6.05
CA ILE A 116 12.90 -7.33 -5.68
C ILE A 116 14.03 -7.50 -6.70
N ASP A 117 13.73 -7.44 -8.00
CA ASP A 117 14.75 -7.54 -9.06
C ASP A 117 15.78 -6.40 -9.03
N HIS A 118 15.39 -5.19 -8.59
CA HIS A 118 16.25 -4.01 -8.54
C HIS A 118 16.92 -3.79 -7.18
N SER A 119 16.41 -4.41 -6.11
CA SER A 119 16.98 -4.30 -4.77
C SER A 119 18.43 -4.83 -4.71
N ARG A 120 19.26 -4.17 -3.90
CA ARG A 120 20.67 -4.53 -3.65
C ARG A 120 20.91 -5.06 -2.25
N THR A 121 19.89 -5.10 -1.41
CA THR A 121 19.95 -5.52 -0.01
C THR A 121 19.42 -6.93 0.20
N THR A 122 19.74 -7.49 1.36
CA THR A 122 19.27 -8.83 1.76
C THR A 122 17.76 -8.87 2.01
N HIS A 123 17.16 -7.71 2.38
CA HIS A 123 15.72 -7.62 2.65
C HIS A 123 15.07 -6.50 1.82
N VAL A 124 13.77 -6.63 1.60
CA VAL A 124 12.93 -5.57 1.06
C VAL A 124 11.73 -5.35 1.98
N LEU A 125 11.32 -4.11 2.13
CA LEU A 125 10.12 -3.72 2.87
C LEU A 125 9.05 -3.25 1.87
N LEU A 126 7.89 -3.87 1.90
CA LEU A 126 6.73 -3.43 1.12
C LEU A 126 6.03 -2.31 1.89
N HIS A 127 6.16 -1.08 1.42
CA HIS A 127 5.53 0.08 2.05
C HIS A 127 4.27 0.48 1.29
N ASP A 128 3.12 0.37 1.96
CA ASP A 128 1.84 0.79 1.40
C ASP A 128 1.66 2.31 1.55
N ALA A 129 1.32 2.98 0.46
CA ALA A 129 1.22 4.44 0.42
C ALA A 129 0.04 5.03 1.23
N ASP A 130 -0.89 4.21 1.71
CA ASP A 130 -2.00 4.57 2.60
C ASP A 130 -1.80 4.10 4.05
N LEU A 131 -0.55 3.70 4.38
CA LEU A 131 -0.10 3.38 5.72
C LEU A 131 0.83 4.49 6.24
N PHE A 132 0.51 5.04 7.41
CA PHE A 132 1.23 6.15 8.03
C PHE A 132 1.95 5.65 9.28
N ILE A 133 3.27 5.58 9.22
CA ILE A 133 4.09 5.20 10.38
C ILE A 133 4.17 6.40 11.32
N VAL A 134 3.77 6.22 12.57
CA VAL A 134 3.72 7.27 13.59
C VAL A 134 4.84 7.18 14.62
N GLU A 135 5.43 5.99 14.82
CA GLU A 135 6.56 5.80 15.72
C GLU A 135 7.91 5.94 14.99
N PRO A 136 8.83 6.80 15.46
CA PRO A 136 10.07 7.13 14.77
C PRO A 136 11.02 5.97 14.50
N ASN A 137 11.05 5.01 15.41
CA ASN A 137 11.98 3.87 15.37
C ASN A 137 11.35 2.61 14.76
N PHE A 138 10.17 2.73 14.20
CA PHE A 138 9.40 1.58 13.72
C PHE A 138 10.16 0.77 12.68
N LEU A 139 10.65 1.40 11.61
CA LEU A 139 11.32 0.70 10.50
C LEU A 139 12.60 -0.01 10.96
N LYS A 140 13.38 0.62 11.81
CA LYS A 140 14.59 0.02 12.40
C LYS A 140 14.23 -1.21 13.23
N ALA A 141 13.32 -1.07 14.19
CA ALA A 141 12.90 -2.17 15.07
C ALA A 141 12.28 -3.33 14.26
N HIS A 142 11.53 -3.02 13.21
CA HIS A 142 10.91 -4.01 12.31
C HIS A 142 11.98 -4.84 11.59
N TYR A 143 13.03 -4.19 11.05
CA TYR A 143 14.14 -4.87 10.39
C TYR A 143 14.95 -5.71 11.41
N GLU A 144 15.33 -5.12 12.54
CA GLU A 144 16.13 -5.81 13.57
C GLU A 144 15.41 -7.07 14.09
N ALA A 145 14.10 -6.98 14.36
CA ALA A 145 13.30 -8.13 14.79
C ALA A 145 13.24 -9.25 13.74
N CYS A 146 13.16 -8.92 12.46
CA CYS A 146 13.17 -9.91 11.38
C CYS A 146 14.51 -10.66 11.32
N VAL A 147 15.61 -9.92 11.37
CA VAL A 147 16.97 -10.46 11.27
C VAL A 147 17.32 -11.30 12.52
N GLU A 148 17.04 -10.79 13.72
CA GLU A 148 17.31 -11.49 14.98
C GLU A 148 16.58 -12.83 15.05
N ARG A 149 15.31 -12.84 14.66
CA ARG A 149 14.47 -14.05 14.63
C ARG A 149 14.72 -14.93 13.40
N ARG A 150 15.58 -14.53 12.47
CA ARG A 150 15.91 -15.24 11.22
C ARG A 150 14.66 -15.58 10.38
N LEU A 151 13.74 -14.64 10.27
CA LEU A 151 12.47 -14.85 9.57
C LEU A 151 12.63 -14.77 8.05
N ALA A 152 11.78 -15.47 7.35
CA ALA A 152 11.59 -15.34 5.91
C ALA A 152 10.81 -14.07 5.56
N CYS A 153 9.84 -13.73 6.41
CA CYS A 153 9.15 -12.44 6.35
C CYS A 153 8.57 -12.09 7.73
N LEU A 154 8.38 -10.79 7.94
CA LEU A 154 7.78 -10.23 9.15
C LEU A 154 6.72 -9.19 8.76
N GLY A 155 5.47 -9.41 9.17
CA GLY A 155 4.36 -8.50 8.97
C GLY A 155 3.83 -7.91 10.26
N LEU A 156 2.79 -7.07 10.15
CA LEU A 156 2.19 -6.35 11.28
C LEU A 156 0.93 -7.03 11.81
N SER A 157 0.15 -7.61 10.93
CA SER A 157 -1.18 -8.14 11.25
C SER A 157 -1.39 -9.52 10.63
N PRO A 158 -2.29 -10.35 11.17
CA PRO A 158 -2.67 -11.59 10.50
C PRO A 158 -3.30 -11.30 9.13
N ALA A 159 -3.21 -12.24 8.21
CA ALA A 159 -3.99 -12.18 6.98
C ALA A 159 -5.49 -12.03 7.33
N TRP A 160 -6.16 -11.12 6.61
CA TRP A 160 -7.56 -10.75 6.92
C TRP A 160 -8.58 -11.83 6.61
N ASP A 161 -8.27 -12.73 5.65
CA ASP A 161 -9.15 -13.81 5.25
C ASP A 161 -9.14 -14.94 6.28
N GLN A 162 -10.30 -15.24 6.84
CA GLN A 162 -10.50 -16.31 7.82
C GLN A 162 -10.07 -17.69 7.31
N TRP A 163 -10.11 -17.88 5.99
CA TRP A 163 -9.71 -19.14 5.35
C TRP A 163 -8.32 -19.62 5.79
N TYR A 164 -7.37 -18.70 5.96
CA TYR A 164 -6.00 -19.08 6.39
C TYR A 164 -6.00 -19.74 7.76
N ARG A 165 -6.76 -19.22 8.71
CA ARG A 165 -6.86 -19.80 10.06
C ARG A 165 -7.57 -21.14 10.02
N ASP A 166 -8.69 -21.23 9.31
CA ASP A 166 -9.53 -22.42 9.22
C ASP A 166 -8.83 -23.56 8.45
N SER A 167 -7.93 -23.22 7.54
CA SER A 167 -7.15 -24.16 6.73
C SER A 167 -5.79 -24.55 7.34
N GLY A 168 -5.50 -24.13 8.58
CA GLY A 168 -4.26 -24.49 9.27
C GLY A 168 -3.06 -23.58 9.00
N TYR A 169 -3.28 -22.35 8.51
CA TYR A 169 -2.24 -21.35 8.24
C TYR A 169 -2.39 -20.09 9.11
N PRO A 170 -2.56 -20.19 10.44
CA PRO A 170 -2.77 -19.02 11.31
C PRO A 170 -1.53 -18.10 11.40
N HIS A 171 -0.36 -18.59 10.97
CA HIS A 171 0.89 -17.85 10.95
C HIS A 171 1.01 -16.86 9.80
N VAL A 172 0.19 -16.98 8.74
CA VAL A 172 0.25 -16.12 7.57
C VAL A 172 -0.09 -14.68 7.96
N THR A 173 0.76 -13.75 7.52
CA THR A 173 0.63 -12.33 7.81
C THR A 173 0.24 -11.52 6.59
N ALA A 174 -0.43 -10.40 6.83
CA ALA A 174 -0.84 -9.47 5.80
C ALA A 174 0.35 -8.90 5.01
N THR A 175 0.09 -8.35 3.84
CA THR A 175 1.12 -7.93 2.87
C THR A 175 1.55 -6.48 3.03
N TRP A 176 0.80 -5.67 3.76
CA TRP A 176 1.19 -4.28 4.02
C TRP A 176 2.30 -4.21 5.07
N GLU A 177 3.24 -3.32 4.85
CA GLU A 177 4.46 -3.14 5.64
C GLU A 177 5.17 -4.47 5.92
N LEU A 178 5.20 -5.33 4.91
CA LEU A 178 5.80 -6.65 5.00
C LEU A 178 7.30 -6.58 4.69
N LEU A 179 8.12 -6.90 5.68
CA LEU A 179 9.57 -7.10 5.46
C LEU A 179 9.81 -8.52 4.96
N ILE A 180 10.60 -8.66 3.91
CA ILE A 180 10.82 -9.91 3.18
C ILE A 180 12.32 -10.17 3.03
N ASP A 181 12.80 -11.36 3.41
CA ASP A 181 14.10 -11.89 3.00
C ASP A 181 14.07 -12.19 1.49
N VAL A 182 14.92 -11.51 0.74
CA VAL A 182 14.96 -11.66 -0.71
C VAL A 182 15.39 -13.07 -1.15
N ALA A 183 16.29 -13.71 -0.41
CA ALA A 183 16.70 -15.08 -0.72
C ALA A 183 15.54 -16.06 -0.55
N TRP A 184 14.70 -15.87 0.47
CA TRP A 184 13.45 -16.63 0.62
C TRP A 184 12.48 -16.34 -0.53
N ALA A 185 12.23 -15.07 -0.85
CA ALA A 185 11.29 -14.73 -1.92
C ALA A 185 11.70 -15.37 -3.25
N GLN A 186 13.00 -15.43 -3.53
CA GLN A 186 13.55 -16.02 -4.75
C GLN A 186 13.57 -17.56 -4.78
N GLN A 187 13.24 -18.25 -3.70
CA GLN A 187 13.00 -19.70 -3.71
C GLN A 187 11.75 -20.08 -4.51
N TYR A 188 10.81 -19.15 -4.61
CA TYR A 188 9.58 -19.33 -5.38
C TYR A 188 9.68 -18.56 -6.71
N PRO A 189 9.12 -19.08 -7.80
CA PRO A 189 9.02 -18.31 -9.03
C PRO A 189 8.14 -17.07 -8.83
N PRO A 190 8.44 -15.93 -9.48
CA PRO A 190 7.71 -14.68 -9.26
C PRO A 190 6.19 -14.81 -9.30
N TYR A 191 5.63 -15.58 -10.24
CA TYR A 191 4.18 -15.71 -10.38
C TYR A 191 3.49 -16.29 -9.13
N LYS A 192 4.20 -16.99 -8.24
CA LYS A 192 3.65 -17.47 -6.96
C LYS A 192 3.42 -16.34 -5.96
N HIS A 193 4.09 -15.20 -6.14
CA HIS A 193 3.87 -14.00 -5.35
C HIS A 193 2.78 -13.08 -5.91
N HIS A 194 2.14 -13.46 -7.03
CA HIS A 194 1.22 -12.58 -7.74
C HIS A 194 -0.12 -12.37 -7.02
N GLY A 195 -0.55 -13.30 -6.20
CA GLY A 195 -1.93 -13.29 -5.71
C GLY A 195 -2.90 -13.71 -6.83
N HIS A 196 -3.29 -14.96 -6.83
CA HIS A 196 -4.17 -15.55 -7.83
C HIS A 196 -4.77 -16.84 -7.28
N ARG A 197 -5.73 -17.39 -8.02
CA ARG A 197 -6.31 -18.67 -7.68
C ARG A 197 -5.27 -19.80 -7.92
N ASP A 198 -4.96 -20.53 -6.86
CA ASP A 198 -4.06 -21.68 -6.90
C ASP A 198 -4.65 -22.81 -6.02
N VAL A 199 -4.04 -23.99 -6.05
CA VAL A 199 -4.45 -25.15 -5.26
C VAL A 199 -3.40 -25.42 -4.20
N LEU A 200 -3.84 -25.47 -2.94
CA LEU A 200 -3.02 -25.80 -1.80
C LEU A 200 -3.67 -26.97 -1.03
N ASN A 201 -2.95 -28.07 -0.86
CA ASN A 201 -3.46 -29.30 -0.24
C ASN A 201 -4.81 -29.77 -0.81
N GLY A 202 -4.98 -29.66 -2.15
CA GLY A 202 -6.20 -30.09 -2.84
C GLY A 202 -7.36 -29.07 -2.78
N VAL A 203 -7.21 -27.95 -2.06
CA VAL A 203 -8.22 -26.91 -1.95
C VAL A 203 -7.85 -25.73 -2.85
N SER A 204 -8.79 -25.30 -3.71
CA SER A 204 -8.63 -24.11 -4.54
C SER A 204 -8.98 -22.86 -3.74
N HIS A 205 -8.04 -21.92 -3.65
CA HIS A 205 -8.22 -20.65 -2.97
C HIS A 205 -7.68 -19.49 -3.80
N GLU A 206 -8.20 -18.28 -3.59
CA GLU A 206 -7.70 -17.05 -4.20
C GLU A 206 -6.78 -16.36 -3.19
N PHE A 207 -5.47 -16.48 -3.44
CA PHE A 207 -4.46 -15.87 -2.59
C PHE A 207 -4.29 -14.39 -2.95
N ASP A 208 -3.88 -13.57 -1.98
CA ASP A 208 -3.35 -12.24 -2.29
C ASP A 208 -1.82 -12.29 -2.45
N ALA A 209 -1.22 -11.16 -2.83
CA ALA A 209 0.21 -11.07 -3.08
C ALA A 209 1.03 -11.64 -1.90
N THR A 210 2.05 -12.44 -2.19
CA THR A 210 2.94 -13.11 -1.23
C THR A 210 2.33 -14.17 -0.30
N LEU A 211 1.00 -14.29 -0.18
CA LEU A 211 0.39 -15.17 0.82
C LEU A 211 0.57 -16.66 0.51
N LEU A 212 0.55 -17.05 -0.77
CA LEU A 212 0.82 -18.44 -1.14
C LEU A 212 2.24 -18.89 -0.76
N PRO A 213 3.33 -18.17 -1.04
CA PRO A 213 4.65 -18.47 -0.51
C PRO A 213 4.71 -18.56 1.02
N GLN A 214 3.99 -17.70 1.75
CA GLN A 214 3.92 -17.79 3.20
C GLN A 214 3.27 -19.09 3.67
N CYS A 215 2.17 -19.54 3.04
CA CYS A 215 1.54 -20.84 3.33
C CYS A 215 2.49 -22.03 3.09
N LEU A 216 3.41 -21.92 2.13
CA LEU A 216 4.39 -22.94 1.79
C LEU A 216 5.65 -22.90 2.66
N THR A 217 5.73 -21.92 3.57
CA THR A 217 6.89 -21.68 4.44
C THR A 217 6.63 -22.25 5.84
N PRO A 218 7.63 -22.86 6.49
CA PRO A 218 7.49 -23.30 7.87
C PRO A 218 6.99 -22.18 8.79
N PRO A 219 6.01 -22.43 9.68
CA PRO A 219 5.38 -21.39 10.50
C PRO A 219 6.36 -20.55 11.33
N GLU A 220 7.43 -21.17 11.84
CA GLU A 220 8.47 -20.50 12.63
C GLU A 220 9.30 -19.48 11.83
N ARG A 221 9.23 -19.53 10.49
CA ARG A 221 9.91 -18.63 9.58
C ARG A 221 9.04 -17.45 9.13
N VAL A 222 7.74 -17.47 9.40
CA VAL A 222 6.82 -16.37 9.11
C VAL A 222 6.48 -15.66 10.42
N GLY A 223 6.93 -14.42 10.55
CA GLY A 223 6.76 -13.66 11.78
C GLY A 223 5.65 -12.62 11.71
N ARG A 224 5.20 -12.25 12.89
CA ARG A 224 4.28 -11.12 13.09
C ARG A 224 4.65 -10.44 14.41
N HIS A 225 4.36 -9.15 14.51
CA HIS A 225 4.38 -8.46 15.80
C HIS A 225 3.18 -8.90 16.64
N ASP A 226 3.35 -9.00 17.95
CA ASP A 226 2.28 -9.43 18.87
C ASP A 226 1.17 -8.39 19.01
N GLN A 227 1.50 -7.12 18.77
CA GLN A 227 0.59 -5.98 18.85
C GLN A 227 0.72 -5.10 17.63
N GLU A 228 -0.40 -4.59 17.14
CA GLU A 228 -0.42 -3.51 16.18
C GLU A 228 0.03 -2.22 16.86
N TRP A 229 1.14 -1.65 16.42
CA TRP A 229 1.69 -0.43 16.98
C TRP A 229 2.44 0.38 15.92
N GLY A 230 2.62 1.67 16.19
CA GLY A 230 3.53 2.51 15.41
C GLY A 230 3.03 2.95 14.05
N PHE A 231 1.79 2.65 13.67
CA PHE A 231 1.23 3.06 12.38
C PHE A 231 -0.29 3.28 12.42
N VAL A 232 -0.78 4.05 11.44
CA VAL A 232 -2.21 4.20 11.12
C VAL A 232 -2.42 3.71 9.70
N HIS A 233 -3.31 2.75 9.49
CA HIS A 233 -3.58 2.19 8.18
C HIS A 233 -5.07 2.29 7.82
N PHE A 234 -5.37 2.89 6.68
CA PHE A 234 -6.75 3.06 6.21
C PHE A 234 -7.25 1.92 5.33
N ASN A 235 -6.37 1.05 4.90
CA ASN A 235 -6.66 -0.12 4.09
C ASN A 235 -7.38 0.17 2.76
N TYR A 236 -6.81 -0.30 1.65
CA TYR A 236 -7.48 -0.36 0.36
C TYR A 236 -7.87 1.01 -0.24
N VAL A 237 -7.22 2.10 0.16
CA VAL A 237 -7.57 3.47 -0.28
C VAL A 237 -7.33 3.66 -1.77
N ILE A 238 -6.16 3.30 -2.25
CA ILE A 238 -5.78 3.44 -3.67
C ILE A 238 -6.67 2.57 -4.56
N SER A 239 -6.92 1.32 -4.15
CA SER A 239 -7.79 0.40 -4.89
C SER A 239 -9.24 0.90 -4.96
N ALA A 240 -9.77 1.42 -3.84
CA ALA A 240 -11.11 2.00 -3.81
C ALA A 240 -11.21 3.25 -4.69
N TYR A 241 -10.18 4.10 -4.71
CA TYR A 241 -10.13 5.25 -5.61
C TYR A 241 -10.10 4.81 -7.09
N ARG A 242 -9.38 3.75 -7.44
CA ARG A 242 -9.40 3.18 -8.79
C ARG A 242 -10.79 2.63 -9.17
N LEU A 243 -11.46 1.96 -8.25
CA LEU A 243 -12.84 1.50 -8.46
C LEU A 243 -13.79 2.67 -8.67
N PHE A 244 -13.63 3.75 -7.89
CA PHE A 244 -14.38 4.98 -8.08
C PHE A 244 -14.14 5.59 -9.46
N GLN A 245 -12.89 5.73 -9.90
CA GLN A 245 -12.55 6.27 -11.23
C GLN A 245 -13.15 5.44 -12.38
N ASN A 246 -13.18 4.12 -12.25
CA ASN A 246 -13.73 3.20 -13.25
C ASN A 246 -15.26 3.08 -13.18
N SER A 247 -15.89 3.65 -12.16
CA SER A 247 -17.35 3.65 -12.01
C SER A 247 -18.00 4.59 -13.02
N THR A 248 -18.89 4.05 -13.85
CA THR A 248 -19.71 4.82 -14.80
C THR A 248 -21.00 5.37 -14.18
N GLY A 249 -21.25 5.08 -12.91
CA GLY A 249 -22.45 5.45 -12.19
C GLY A 249 -22.17 5.99 -10.80
N ARG A 250 -23.13 5.79 -9.91
CA ARG A 250 -23.00 6.16 -8.52
C ARG A 250 -22.04 5.22 -7.80
N TYR A 251 -21.15 5.81 -7.00
CA TYR A 251 -20.21 5.09 -6.16
C TYR A 251 -20.58 5.26 -4.68
N GLU A 252 -20.74 4.16 -3.97
CA GLU A 252 -21.00 4.18 -2.53
C GLU A 252 -19.67 4.12 -1.77
N ASP A 253 -19.34 5.21 -1.08
CA ASP A 253 -18.11 5.31 -0.29
C ASP A 253 -18.37 4.96 1.19
N SER A 254 -18.82 3.73 1.45
CA SER A 254 -19.20 3.28 2.79
C SER A 254 -18.04 3.22 3.79
N ASN A 255 -16.80 3.29 3.33
CA ASN A 255 -15.59 3.29 4.14
C ASN A 255 -14.80 4.60 4.06
N PHE A 256 -15.39 5.66 3.52
CA PHE A 256 -14.80 7.01 3.46
C PHE A 256 -13.45 7.10 2.74
N ARG A 257 -13.17 6.18 1.80
CA ARG A 257 -11.88 6.13 1.12
C ARG A 257 -11.71 7.23 0.08
N VAL A 258 -12.76 7.55 -0.68
CA VAL A 258 -12.75 8.68 -1.61
C VAL A 258 -12.68 10.00 -0.85
N LEU A 259 -13.40 10.09 0.28
CA LEU A 259 -13.31 11.23 1.19
C LEU A 259 -11.89 11.40 1.73
N LEU A 260 -11.25 10.32 2.19
CA LEU A 260 -9.87 10.36 2.67
C LEU A 260 -8.91 10.87 1.58
N VAL A 261 -9.02 10.33 0.36
CA VAL A 261 -8.21 10.79 -0.78
C VAL A 261 -8.39 12.29 -0.99
N ARG A 262 -9.64 12.82 -0.94
CA ARG A 262 -9.90 14.25 -1.08
C ARG A 262 -9.30 15.07 0.06
N LEU A 263 -9.44 14.63 1.31
CA LEU A 263 -8.84 15.29 2.46
C LEU A 263 -7.31 15.36 2.36
N LEU A 264 -6.68 14.27 1.94
CA LEU A 264 -5.22 14.24 1.75
C LEU A 264 -4.75 15.12 0.60
N ILE A 265 -5.49 15.16 -0.51
CA ILE A 265 -5.21 16.09 -1.63
C ILE A 265 -5.28 17.54 -1.13
N ASP A 266 -6.38 17.92 -0.47
CA ASP A 266 -6.58 19.31 -0.02
C ASP A 266 -5.56 19.74 1.04
N ALA A 267 -5.03 18.80 1.81
CA ALA A 267 -4.06 19.10 2.86
C ALA A 267 -2.60 18.97 2.42
N CYS A 268 -2.28 18.03 1.53
CA CYS A 268 -0.89 17.58 1.35
C CYS A 268 -0.40 17.66 -0.10
N ASP A 269 -1.26 17.87 -1.11
CA ASP A 269 -0.79 17.92 -2.49
C ASP A 269 0.11 19.12 -2.76
N ARG A 270 1.31 18.83 -3.24
CA ARG A 270 2.34 19.81 -3.64
C ARG A 270 2.53 19.85 -5.16
N SER A 271 1.85 18.96 -5.88
CA SER A 271 2.02 18.83 -7.33
C SER A 271 1.23 19.84 -8.14
N GLY A 272 0.17 20.40 -7.57
CA GLY A 272 -0.82 21.21 -8.29
C GLY A 272 -1.63 20.42 -9.31
N TRP A 273 -1.67 19.09 -9.18
CA TRP A 273 -2.34 18.20 -10.11
C TRP A 273 -3.87 18.26 -9.95
N GLN A 274 -4.56 18.10 -11.06
CA GLN A 274 -6.01 17.94 -11.02
C GLN A 274 -6.39 16.47 -10.94
N TYR A 275 -6.84 16.06 -9.76
CA TYR A 275 -7.31 14.71 -9.49
C TYR A 275 -8.81 14.59 -9.79
N ASP A 276 -9.23 13.41 -10.29
CA ASP A 276 -10.65 13.08 -10.43
C ASP A 276 -11.25 12.69 -9.06
N ALA A 277 -11.11 13.57 -8.08
CA ALA A 277 -11.69 13.41 -6.74
C ALA A 277 -12.64 14.58 -6.48
N PRO A 278 -13.93 14.31 -6.22
CA PRO A 278 -14.91 15.37 -5.98
C PRO A 278 -14.47 16.28 -4.82
N PRO A 279 -14.75 17.60 -4.88
CA PRO A 279 -14.44 18.50 -3.78
C PRO A 279 -15.27 18.15 -2.54
N ILE A 280 -14.79 18.55 -1.36
CA ILE A 280 -15.49 18.29 -0.08
C ILE A 280 -16.94 18.76 -0.10
N SER A 281 -17.22 19.91 -0.74
CA SER A 281 -18.58 20.45 -0.86
C SER A 281 -19.53 19.49 -1.62
N GLU A 282 -19.04 18.82 -2.66
CA GLU A 282 -19.84 17.84 -3.40
C GLU A 282 -20.00 16.53 -2.61
N LEU A 283 -18.93 16.04 -1.99
CA LEU A 283 -18.98 14.86 -1.11
C LEU A 283 -19.97 15.06 0.03
N ALA A 284 -20.01 16.25 0.65
CA ALA A 284 -20.96 16.61 1.70
C ALA A 284 -22.43 16.62 1.22
N ILE A 285 -22.68 16.97 -0.06
CA ILE A 285 -24.02 16.83 -0.65
C ILE A 285 -24.41 15.35 -0.78
N GLY A 286 -23.45 14.47 -1.08
CA GLY A 286 -23.64 13.01 -1.17
C GLY A 286 -24.13 12.35 0.12
N LEU A 287 -23.95 12.99 1.27
CA LEU A 287 -24.54 12.55 2.55
C LEU A 287 -26.08 12.58 2.56
N ARG A 288 -26.70 13.48 1.76
CA ARG A 288 -28.15 13.71 1.75
C ARG A 288 -28.80 13.43 0.39
N ASN A 289 -28.02 13.43 -0.67
CA ASN A 289 -28.51 13.25 -2.04
C ASN A 289 -27.91 12.01 -2.70
N PRO A 290 -28.63 10.87 -2.72
CA PRO A 290 -28.13 9.63 -3.31
C PRO A 290 -28.01 9.68 -4.85
N SER A 291 -28.41 10.77 -5.52
CA SER A 291 -28.24 10.94 -6.96
C SER A 291 -26.86 11.48 -7.34
N ARG A 292 -26.04 11.87 -6.40
CA ARG A 292 -24.67 12.35 -6.64
C ARG A 292 -23.72 11.22 -7.03
N ARG A 293 -22.59 11.58 -7.67
CA ARG A 293 -21.58 10.62 -8.10
C ARG A 293 -21.03 9.79 -6.92
N VAL A 294 -20.80 10.39 -5.77
CA VAL A 294 -20.44 9.71 -4.52
C VAL A 294 -21.56 9.88 -3.51
N THR A 295 -21.91 8.80 -2.83
CA THR A 295 -22.98 8.77 -1.84
C THR A 295 -22.58 7.99 -0.58
N TYR A 296 -23.26 8.29 0.53
CA TYR A 296 -23.00 7.74 1.87
C TYR A 296 -24.28 7.22 2.54
N THR A 297 -25.18 6.64 1.76
CA THR A 297 -26.54 6.32 2.19
C THR A 297 -26.74 4.92 2.75
N LYS A 298 -25.75 4.04 2.61
CA LYS A 298 -25.81 2.69 3.16
C LYS A 298 -25.68 2.67 4.69
N GLN A 299 -26.28 1.67 5.30
CA GLN A 299 -26.22 1.47 6.76
C GLN A 299 -24.79 1.26 7.24
N GLU A 300 -23.96 0.52 6.47
CA GLU A 300 -22.55 0.31 6.73
C GLU A 300 -21.76 1.61 6.85
N THR A 301 -22.08 2.63 6.06
CA THR A 301 -21.43 3.95 6.13
C THR A 301 -21.52 4.53 7.53
N ARG A 302 -22.73 4.55 8.10
CA ARG A 302 -22.93 5.03 9.49
C ARG A 302 -22.19 4.19 10.52
N LYS A 303 -22.16 2.88 10.32
CA LYS A 303 -21.45 1.94 11.20
C LYS A 303 -19.93 2.12 11.14
N ASN A 304 -19.37 2.40 9.95
CA ASN A 304 -17.93 2.49 9.73
C ASN A 304 -17.33 3.87 10.09
N TYR A 305 -18.17 4.91 10.23
CA TYR A 305 -17.68 6.27 10.49
C TYR A 305 -16.85 6.40 11.77
N PRO A 306 -17.24 5.82 12.93
CA PRO A 306 -16.45 5.91 14.15
C PRO A 306 -15.03 5.36 14.00
N GLU A 307 -14.87 4.23 13.34
CA GLU A 307 -13.54 3.64 13.09
C GLU A 307 -12.69 4.54 12.16
N PHE A 308 -13.27 4.97 11.04
CA PHE A 308 -12.62 5.89 10.11
C PHE A 308 -12.18 7.17 10.84
N ARG A 309 -13.07 7.76 11.65
CA ARG A 309 -12.80 9.01 12.34
C ARG A 309 -11.76 8.87 13.45
N SER A 310 -11.75 7.72 14.14
CA SER A 310 -10.71 7.40 15.12
C SER A 310 -9.32 7.31 14.47
N LYS A 311 -9.19 6.60 13.33
CA LYS A 311 -7.94 6.53 12.58
C LYS A 311 -7.50 7.91 12.06
N LEU A 312 -8.44 8.72 11.58
CA LEU A 312 -8.13 10.07 11.12
C LEU A 312 -7.67 10.98 12.26
N LYS A 313 -8.26 10.85 13.46
CA LYS A 313 -7.82 11.56 14.67
C LYS A 313 -6.39 11.16 15.04
N GLU A 314 -6.09 9.86 15.06
CA GLU A 314 -4.74 9.37 15.34
C GLU A 314 -3.72 9.85 14.31
N LEU A 315 -4.06 9.87 13.03
CA LEU A 315 -3.21 10.44 11.98
C LEU A 315 -2.92 11.92 12.23
N ILE A 316 -3.93 12.72 12.60
CA ILE A 316 -3.77 14.15 12.90
C ILE A 316 -2.88 14.37 14.13
N GLU A 317 -3.02 13.54 15.16
CA GLU A 317 -2.32 13.70 16.44
C GLU A 317 -0.89 13.15 16.42
N ARG A 318 -0.63 12.08 15.67
CA ARG A 318 0.62 11.32 15.69
C ARG A 318 1.33 11.22 14.34
N GLY A 319 0.62 11.50 13.23
CA GLY A 319 1.10 11.25 11.86
C GLY A 319 2.13 12.27 11.33
N ARG A 320 2.65 13.15 12.18
CA ARG A 320 3.66 14.18 11.84
C ARG A 320 3.26 15.12 10.70
N LEU A 321 1.96 15.33 10.54
CA LEU A 321 1.44 16.33 9.63
C LEU A 321 1.75 17.73 10.17
N GLN A 322 1.99 18.67 9.25
CA GLN A 322 2.16 20.09 9.60
C GLN A 322 0.84 20.67 10.13
N ASP A 323 0.91 21.71 10.96
CA ASP A 323 -0.29 22.36 11.53
C ASP A 323 -1.29 22.79 10.47
N ALA A 324 -0.83 23.34 9.35
CA ALA A 324 -1.68 23.73 8.23
C ALA A 324 -2.40 22.53 7.58
N GLN A 325 -1.72 21.38 7.45
CA GLN A 325 -2.30 20.15 6.94
C GLN A 325 -3.35 19.60 7.90
N CYS A 326 -3.05 19.57 9.20
CA CYS A 326 -3.99 19.19 10.24
C CYS A 326 -5.24 20.08 10.25
N ALA A 327 -5.06 21.39 10.11
CA ALA A 327 -6.17 22.36 10.05
C ALA A 327 -7.04 22.13 8.80
N SER A 328 -6.43 21.87 7.63
CA SER A 328 -7.14 21.55 6.40
C SER A 328 -8.01 20.27 6.56
N ILE A 329 -7.44 19.20 7.09
CA ILE A 329 -8.17 17.95 7.33
C ILE A 329 -9.33 18.16 8.32
N ARG A 330 -9.09 18.85 9.45
CA ARG A 330 -10.15 19.14 10.44
C ARG A 330 -11.28 19.93 9.82
N LYS A 331 -10.98 20.96 9.03
CA LYS A 331 -12.00 21.75 8.32
C LYS A 331 -12.78 20.91 7.30
N GLY A 332 -12.09 20.06 6.54
CA GLY A 332 -12.72 19.22 5.52
C GLY A 332 -13.67 18.17 6.09
N ILE A 333 -13.36 17.63 7.28
CA ILE A 333 -14.18 16.57 7.90
C ILE A 333 -15.42 17.10 8.66
N GLU A 334 -15.48 18.39 9.02
CA GLU A 334 -16.59 18.95 9.80
C GLU A 334 -17.99 18.65 9.28
N PRO A 335 -18.30 18.71 7.96
CA PRO A 335 -19.63 18.37 7.46
C PRO A 335 -20.04 16.94 7.78
N PHE A 336 -19.07 16.03 7.81
CA PHE A 336 -19.25 14.61 8.09
C PHE A 336 -19.41 14.38 9.60
N ASP A 337 -18.58 15.01 10.44
CA ASP A 337 -18.72 14.98 11.90
C ASP A 337 -20.12 15.40 12.33
N ARG A 338 -20.67 16.49 11.75
CA ARG A 338 -22.04 16.93 12.01
C ARG A 338 -23.09 15.94 11.54
N ALA A 339 -22.92 15.30 10.36
CA ALA A 339 -23.89 14.38 9.79
C ALA A 339 -23.96 13.03 10.52
N PHE A 340 -22.85 12.63 11.15
CA PHE A 340 -22.72 11.35 11.87
C PHE A 340 -22.67 11.53 13.40
N ASP A 341 -22.95 12.74 13.92
CA ASP A 341 -23.00 13.08 15.37
C ASP A 341 -21.69 12.71 16.11
N TRP A 342 -20.54 12.87 15.44
CA TRP A 342 -19.24 12.61 16.04
C TRP A 342 -18.90 13.68 17.09
N ARG A 343 -18.65 13.25 18.34
CA ARG A 343 -18.35 14.14 19.48
C ARG A 343 -16.96 13.88 20.10
N GLY A 344 -16.08 13.15 19.39
CA GLY A 344 -14.84 12.62 19.84
C GLY A 344 -13.60 12.93 20.04
#